data_188d11639862090ba7d09d268cddca64
#
_entry.id   188d11639862090ba7d09d268cddca64
#
_cell.length_a   1.000
_cell.length_b   1.000
_cell.length_c   1.000
_cell.angle_alpha   90.00
_cell.angle_beta   90.00
_cell.angle_gamma   90.00
#
_symmetry.space_group_name_H-M   'P 1'
#
loop_
_entity.id
_entity.type
_entity.pdbx_description
1 polymer ?
#
loop_
_entity_poly.entity_id
_entity_poly.type
_entity_poly.pdbx_seq_one_letter_code
_entity_poly.pdbx_strand_id
1 'polypeptide(L)'
;MEDSTSNPNQLILFCRLLNEDKILQSQVKAAVTPKHIIELAASKGCEISHSELRSWSKELTAPYFPWSEMGNEWRRNFFRQLP
;
A
#
# COMPACT_ATOMS: atom_id res chain seq x y z
N MET A 1 22.35 -7.64 9.78
CA MET A 1 21.79 -7.63 9.57
C MET A 1 21.10 -6.98 8.98
N GLU A 2 20.65 -6.78 8.59
CA GLU A 2 20.00 -6.31 8.12
C GLU A 2 19.26 -5.56 8.55
N ASP A 3 19.06 -4.64 8.47
CA ASP A 3 18.28 -4.08 8.94
C ASP A 3 17.17 -4.04 8.38
N SER A 4 16.46 -4.11 8.52
CA SER A 4 15.28 -4.42 8.04
C SER A 4 14.26 -3.43 8.05
N THR A 5 14.46 -2.32 8.47
CA THR A 5 13.46 -1.38 8.53
C THR A 5 13.04 -1.02 7.17
N SER A 6 13.15 -0.45 6.36
CA SER A 6 12.67 -0.14 5.06
C SER A 6 12.88 -1.27 4.10
N ASN A 7 12.42 -2.42 4.47
CA ASN A 7 12.66 -3.60 3.67
C ASN A 7 11.62 -3.69 2.55
N PRO A 8 11.98 -3.48 1.28
CA PRO A 8 11.01 -3.54 0.20
C PRO A 8 10.39 -4.93 0.03
N ASN A 9 11.01 -5.95 0.62
CA ASN A 9 10.44 -7.29 0.55
C ASN A 9 9.07 -7.37 1.20
N GLN A 10 8.83 -6.58 2.24
CA GLN A 10 7.53 -6.58 2.90
C GLN A 10 6.44 -6.07 1.94
N LEU A 11 6.74 -5.06 1.18
CA LEU A 11 5.79 -4.52 0.23
C LEU A 11 5.55 -5.51 -0.92
N ILE A 12 6.59 -6.19 -1.37
CA ILE A 12 6.46 -7.21 -2.39
C ILE A 12 5.59 -8.37 -1.91
N LEU A 13 5.80 -8.78 -0.66
CA LEU A 13 4.98 -9.83 -0.07
C LEU A 13 3.52 -9.41 0.00
N PHE A 14 3.28 -8.18 0.40
CA PHE A 14 1.92 -7.66 0.46
C PHE A 14 1.27 -7.68 -0.92
N CYS A 15 2.01 -7.30 -1.95
CA CYS A 15 1.50 -7.33 -3.31
C CYS A 15 1.17 -8.75 -3.76
N ARG A 16 1.97 -9.73 -3.37
CA ARG A 16 1.68 -11.12 -3.67
C ARG A 16 0.40 -11.59 -3.01
N LEU A 17 0.22 -11.21 -1.74
CA LEU A 17 -1.00 -11.55 -1.02
C LEU A 17 -2.21 -10.93 -1.69
N LEU A 18 -2.07 -9.69 -2.13
CA LEU A 18 -3.14 -9.01 -2.85
C LEU A 18 -3.52 -9.74 -4.13
N ASN A 19 -2.54 -10.23 -4.87
CA ASN A 19 -2.83 -10.93 -6.12
C ASN A 19 -3.66 -12.18 -5.90
N GLU A 20 -3.58 -12.79 -4.72
CA GLU A 20 -4.24 -14.04 -4.43
C GLU A 20 -5.48 -13.91 -3.56
N ASP A 21 -5.74 -12.72 -3.02
CA ASP A 21 -6.81 -12.53 -2.06
C ASP A 21 -7.74 -11.41 -2.53
N LYS A 22 -8.86 -11.80 -3.12
CA LYS A 22 -9.80 -10.83 -3.66
C LYS A 22 -10.50 -10.01 -2.58
N ILE A 23 -10.65 -10.57 -1.39
CA ILE A 23 -11.22 -9.83 -0.28
C ILE A 23 -10.27 -8.72 0.13
N LEU A 24 -9.00 -9.03 0.22
CA LEU A 24 -7.97 -8.04 0.55
C LEU A 24 -7.91 -6.95 -0.52
N GLN A 25 -8.02 -7.34 -1.80
CA GLN A 25 -8.07 -6.37 -2.89
C GLN A 25 -9.22 -5.37 -2.70
N SER A 26 -10.40 -5.87 -2.34
CA SER A 26 -11.55 -5.01 -2.09
C SER A 26 -11.31 -4.06 -0.94
N GLN A 27 -10.68 -4.56 0.11
CA GLN A 27 -10.39 -3.75 1.28
C GLN A 27 -9.40 -2.64 0.96
N VAL A 28 -8.37 -2.96 0.18
CA VAL A 28 -7.39 -1.95 -0.23
C VAL A 28 -8.04 -0.92 -1.14
N LYS A 29 -8.87 -1.37 -2.07
CA LYS A 29 -9.56 -0.46 -3.00
C LYS A 29 -10.46 0.51 -2.24
N ALA A 30 -11.05 0.08 -1.15
CA ALA A 30 -11.95 0.90 -0.35
C ALA A 30 -11.21 1.79 0.64
N ALA A 31 -9.90 1.65 0.76
CA ALA A 31 -9.14 2.46 1.71
C ALA A 31 -9.17 3.93 1.33
N VAL A 32 -9.43 4.78 2.31
CA VAL A 32 -9.49 6.22 2.09
C VAL A 32 -8.27 6.94 2.61
N THR A 33 -7.38 6.25 3.32
CA THR A 33 -6.12 6.83 3.81
C THR A 33 -5.01 5.80 3.66
N PRO A 34 -3.75 6.26 3.55
CA PRO A 34 -2.62 5.33 3.49
C PRO A 34 -2.49 4.50 4.77
N LYS A 35 -2.86 5.08 5.90
CA LYS A 35 -2.83 4.35 7.17
C LYS A 35 -3.68 3.09 7.10
N HIS A 36 -4.83 3.16 6.48
CA HIS A 36 -5.72 2.01 6.35
C HIS A 36 -5.03 0.88 5.59
N ILE A 37 -4.34 1.21 4.51
CA ILE A 37 -3.61 0.22 3.73
C ILE A 37 -2.49 -0.39 4.56
N ILE A 38 -1.78 0.44 5.31
CA ILE A 38 -0.69 -0.03 6.17
C ILE A 38 -1.23 -0.97 7.24
N GLU A 39 -2.38 -0.65 7.80
CA GLU A 39 -3.01 -1.50 8.80
C GLU A 39 -3.46 -2.84 8.21
N LEU A 40 -3.97 -2.82 6.99
CA LEU A 40 -4.34 -4.06 6.31
C LEU A 40 -3.11 -4.93 6.08
N ALA A 41 -2.01 -4.32 5.67
CA ALA A 41 -0.76 -5.05 5.47
C ALA A 41 -0.27 -5.64 6.78
N ALA A 42 -0.34 -4.87 7.86
CA ALA A 42 0.10 -5.34 9.17
C ALA A 42 -0.72 -6.53 9.63
N SER A 43 -2.01 -6.53 9.33
CA SER A 43 -2.87 -7.65 9.71
C SER A 43 -2.49 -8.93 8.99
N LYS A 44 -1.75 -8.83 7.90
CA LYS A 44 -1.27 -10.00 7.15
C LYS A 44 0.21 -10.29 7.44
N GLY A 45 0.77 -9.62 8.43
CA GLY A 45 2.16 -9.83 8.80
C GLY A 45 3.16 -9.06 7.97
N CYS A 46 2.70 -8.10 7.18
CA CYS A 46 3.58 -7.28 6.34
C CYS A 46 3.70 -5.89 6.93
N GLU A 47 4.90 -5.52 7.31
CA GLU A 47 5.15 -4.20 7.89
C GLU A 47 5.69 -3.25 6.83
N ILE A 48 4.86 -2.33 6.41
CA ILE A 48 5.27 -1.31 5.46
C ILE A 48 5.04 0.07 6.08
N SER A 49 5.90 1.01 5.74
CA SER A 49 5.79 2.36 6.28
C SER A 49 5.03 3.25 5.31
N HIS A 50 4.59 4.38 5.81
CA HIS A 50 3.92 5.39 5.00
C HIS A 50 4.84 5.85 3.87
N SER A 51 6.12 6.11 4.18
CA SER A 51 7.04 6.60 3.17
C SER A 51 7.37 5.53 2.12
N GLU A 52 7.43 4.26 2.52
CA GLU A 52 7.61 3.19 1.55
C GLU A 52 6.42 3.11 0.59
N LEU A 53 5.23 3.11 1.13
CA LEU A 53 4.03 3.02 0.31
C LEU A 53 3.97 4.19 -0.66
N ARG A 54 4.27 5.38 -0.17
CA ARG A 54 4.28 6.57 -1.00
C ARG A 54 5.32 6.47 -2.12
N SER A 55 6.55 6.06 -1.76
CA SER A 55 7.63 5.93 -2.73
C SER A 55 7.30 4.98 -3.85
N TRP A 56 6.64 3.89 -3.51
CA TRP A 56 6.33 2.85 -4.47
C TRP A 56 5.01 3.04 -5.19
N SER A 57 4.24 4.06 -4.80
CA SER A 57 2.89 4.23 -5.34
C SER A 57 2.89 4.42 -6.85
N LYS A 58 3.96 4.95 -7.42
CA LYS A 58 4.05 5.11 -8.87
C LYS A 58 4.12 3.77 -9.59
N GLU A 59 4.75 2.79 -8.97
CA GLU A 59 4.88 1.45 -9.53
C GLU A 59 3.71 0.55 -9.17
N LEU A 60 2.96 0.90 -8.14
CA LEU A 60 1.82 0.11 -7.69
C LEU A 60 0.58 0.53 -8.47
N THR A 61 0.46 0.03 -9.67
CA THR A 61 -0.59 0.47 -10.59
C THR A 61 -1.69 -0.56 -10.82
N ALA A 62 -1.70 -1.63 -10.03
CA ALA A 62 -2.75 -2.63 -10.17
C ALA A 62 -4.12 -2.02 -9.86
N PRO A 63 -5.19 -2.53 -10.47
CA PRO A 63 -6.52 -1.90 -10.33
C PRO A 63 -7.06 -1.86 -8.92
N TYR A 64 -6.55 -2.69 -8.03
CA TYR A 64 -7.04 -2.70 -6.65
C TYR A 64 -6.44 -1.61 -5.77
N PHE A 65 -5.50 -0.82 -6.28
CA PHE A 65 -5.01 0.31 -5.50
C PHE A 65 -5.93 1.51 -5.70
N PRO A 66 -6.22 2.28 -4.62
CA PRO A 66 -7.17 3.40 -4.73
C PRO A 66 -6.75 4.46 -5.74
N TRP A 67 -5.45 4.61 -5.95
CA TRP A 67 -4.92 5.64 -6.85
C TRP A 67 -4.75 5.17 -8.29
N SER A 68 -5.06 3.92 -8.59
CA SER A 68 -4.70 3.32 -9.87
C SER A 68 -5.33 4.03 -11.06
N GLU A 69 -6.49 4.60 -10.90
CA GLU A 69 -7.18 5.31 -11.98
C GLU A 69 -7.23 6.79 -11.74
N MET A 70 -6.44 7.29 -10.79
CA MET A 70 -6.44 8.69 -10.41
C MET A 70 -5.16 9.37 -10.89
N GLY A 71 -5.20 10.70 -10.95
CA GLY A 71 -4.03 11.47 -11.35
C GLY A 71 -3.04 11.67 -10.22
N ASN A 72 -1.93 12.31 -10.57
CA ASN A 72 -0.86 12.57 -9.60
C ASN A 72 -1.32 13.47 -8.45
N GLU A 73 -2.19 14.41 -8.74
CA GLU A 73 -2.67 15.32 -7.72
C GLU A 73 -3.50 14.57 -6.67
N TRP A 74 -4.37 13.68 -7.15
CA TRP A 74 -5.16 12.86 -6.24
C TRP A 74 -4.24 12.02 -5.35
N ARG A 75 -3.23 11.42 -5.94
CA ARG A 75 -2.30 10.56 -5.21
C ARG A 75 -1.53 11.34 -4.15
N ARG A 76 -1.07 12.54 -4.48
CA ARG A 76 -0.38 13.38 -3.51
C ARG A 76 -1.28 13.76 -2.36
N ASN A 77 -2.54 14.07 -2.64
CA ASN A 77 -3.49 14.42 -1.60
C ASN A 77 -3.79 13.22 -0.70
N PHE A 78 -3.88 12.05 -1.31
CA PHE A 78 -4.11 10.81 -0.56
C PHE A 78 -2.99 10.59 0.47
N PHE A 79 -1.75 10.74 0.03
CA PHE A 79 -0.60 10.50 0.92
C PHE A 79 -0.34 11.65 1.89
N ARG A 80 -1.01 12.76 1.73
CA ARG A 80 -0.95 13.84 2.68
C ARG A 80 -1.74 13.57 3.93
N GLN A 81 -2.65 12.63 3.87
CA GLN A 81 -3.48 12.27 5.01
C GLN A 81 -2.64 11.42 5.95
N LEU A 82 -2.04 12.06 6.91
CA LEU A 82 -1.16 11.38 7.85
C LEU A 82 -1.96 10.64 8.89
N PRO A 83 -1.39 9.55 9.39
CA PRO A 83 -2.05 8.78 10.45
C PRO A 83 -2.14 9.55 11.75
#